data_c287dcf5e27cd2f463b69d5d5312ed6b
#
_entry.id   c287dcf5e27cd2f463b69d5d5312ed6b
#
_cell.length_a   1.000
_cell.length_b   1.000
_cell.length_c   1.000
_cell.angle_alpha   90.00
_cell.angle_beta   90.00
_cell.angle_gamma   90.00
#
_symmetry.space_group_name_H-M   'P 1'
#
loop_
_entity.id
_entity.type
_entity.pdbx_description
1 polymer ?
#
loop_
_entity_poly.entity_id
_entity_poly.type
_entity_poly.pdbx_seq_one_letter_code
_entity_poly.pdbx_strand_id
1 'polypeptide(L)'
;MSLMNKAVSLALPAVPKPIVGFFSKRYIAGSTRDDAFRVVRELEREGAMATLDILGEFISSLEQADANTRAYVDLVRQVAAERLAEANVSVKLTAMGLLLDRTRCLLNMRTLVRAAAVTNGFVRIDMEDAQCTDATLGIYRTLRAEFPGRVGVVLQARLRRTMDDIDAATGEPANFRLCKGIYLEPRAIAYTDPEIIRANFTLALTRMFERKAYVGIATHDERLVWEALRLV
;
A
#
# COMPACT_ATOMS: atom_id res chain seq x y z
N MET A 1 14.83 -20.38 0.66
CA MET A 1 15.70 -19.34 1.28
C MET A 1 17.12 -19.80 1.18
N SER A 2 18.03 -18.97 0.63
CA SER A 2 19.47 -19.24 0.53
C SER A 2 20.04 -19.40 1.95
N LEU A 3 21.08 -20.26 2.11
CA LEU A 3 21.84 -20.42 3.37
C LEU A 3 22.30 -19.06 3.93
N MET A 4 22.66 -18.16 3.04
CA MET A 4 23.07 -16.77 3.36
C MET A 4 21.95 -15.95 4.02
N ASN A 5 20.70 -16.09 3.56
CA ASN A 5 19.55 -15.39 4.17
C ASN A 5 19.24 -15.94 5.58
N LYS A 6 19.43 -17.23 5.82
CA LYS A 6 19.30 -17.83 7.16
C LYS A 6 20.41 -17.35 8.11
N ALA A 7 21.64 -17.26 7.62
CA ALA A 7 22.77 -16.76 8.42
C ALA A 7 22.60 -15.28 8.77
N VAL A 8 22.13 -14.46 7.83
CA VAL A 8 21.84 -13.03 8.06
C VAL A 8 20.70 -12.86 9.08
N SER A 9 19.60 -13.61 8.97
CA SER A 9 18.48 -13.49 9.92
C SER A 9 18.85 -13.91 11.35
N LEU A 10 19.77 -14.87 11.51
CA LEU A 10 20.31 -15.31 12.81
C LEU A 10 21.31 -14.30 13.41
N ALA A 11 22.07 -13.60 12.57
CA ALA A 11 23.09 -12.63 13.02
C ALA A 11 22.50 -11.22 13.29
N LEU A 12 21.39 -10.85 12.65
CA LEU A 12 20.77 -9.52 12.79
C LEU A 12 20.46 -9.09 14.22
N PRO A 13 19.92 -9.95 15.12
CA PRO A 13 19.68 -9.57 16.51
C PRO A 13 20.95 -9.28 17.32
N ALA A 14 22.11 -9.76 16.89
CA ALA A 14 23.41 -9.57 17.54
C ALA A 14 24.13 -8.26 17.08
N VAL A 15 23.62 -7.60 16.03
CA VAL A 15 24.24 -6.35 15.53
C VAL A 15 23.87 -5.19 16.44
N PRO A 16 24.85 -4.42 16.97
CA PRO A 16 24.56 -3.27 17.82
C PRO A 16 23.68 -2.24 17.13
N LYS A 17 22.65 -1.74 17.83
CA LYS A 17 21.69 -0.75 17.31
C LYS A 17 22.33 0.47 16.63
N PRO A 18 23.47 1.04 17.10
CA PRO A 18 24.14 2.16 16.41
C PRO A 18 24.65 1.80 15.02
N ILE A 19 25.13 0.58 14.83
CA ILE A 19 25.61 0.09 13.52
C ILE A 19 24.45 -0.07 12.56
N VAL A 20 23.35 -0.70 13.01
CA VAL A 20 22.11 -0.79 12.22
C VAL A 20 21.62 0.62 11.87
N GLY A 21 21.60 1.53 12.83
CA GLY A 21 21.18 2.93 12.63
C GLY A 21 22.03 3.67 11.61
N PHE A 22 23.34 3.43 11.57
CA PHE A 22 24.22 4.05 10.57
C PHE A 22 23.91 3.59 9.14
N PHE A 23 23.73 2.29 8.93
CA PHE A 23 23.40 1.74 7.60
C PHE A 23 21.96 2.02 7.17
N SER A 24 21.03 2.13 8.11
CA SER A 24 19.62 2.38 7.82
C SER A 24 19.28 3.86 7.66
N LYS A 25 20.16 4.80 8.00
CA LYS A 25 19.94 6.25 7.83
C LYS A 25 19.43 6.65 6.44
N ARG A 26 19.87 5.94 5.40
CA ARG A 26 19.42 6.17 4.03
C ARG A 26 17.96 5.79 3.79
N TYR A 27 17.41 4.89 4.62
CA TYR A 27 16.08 4.30 4.46
C TYR A 27 15.10 4.71 5.54
N ILE A 28 15.56 5.46 6.55
CA ILE A 28 14.74 5.88 7.69
C ILE A 28 14.70 7.41 7.70
N ALA A 29 13.51 7.97 7.48
CA ALA A 29 13.30 9.42 7.52
C ALA A 29 13.64 10.03 8.89
N GLY A 30 13.38 9.29 9.96
CA GLY A 30 13.57 9.68 11.34
C GLY A 30 12.61 8.91 12.26
N SER A 31 12.46 9.35 13.49
CA SER A 31 11.60 8.71 14.48
C SER A 31 10.33 9.52 14.80
N THR A 32 10.18 10.69 14.22
CA THR A 32 9.08 11.60 14.47
C THR A 32 8.29 11.90 13.20
N ARG A 33 7.07 12.41 13.36
CA ARG A 33 6.24 12.87 12.25
C ARG A 33 6.88 14.06 11.51
N ASP A 34 7.53 14.95 12.25
CA ASP A 34 8.23 16.10 11.66
C ASP A 34 9.38 15.67 10.76
N ASP A 35 10.10 14.60 11.16
CA ASP A 35 11.12 14.00 10.30
C ASP A 35 10.52 13.47 8.97
N ALA A 36 9.37 12.80 9.05
CA ALA A 36 8.67 12.31 7.87
C ALA A 36 8.24 13.47 6.96
N PHE A 37 7.65 14.53 7.52
CA PHE A 37 7.24 15.71 6.75
C PHE A 37 8.43 16.48 6.15
N ARG A 38 9.56 16.53 6.84
CA ARG A 38 10.79 17.08 6.27
C ARG A 38 11.22 16.32 5.03
N VAL A 39 11.25 15.00 5.08
CA VAL A 39 11.62 14.15 3.93
C VAL A 39 10.59 14.29 2.80
N VAL A 40 9.30 14.34 3.09
CA VAL A 40 8.27 14.61 2.07
C VAL A 40 8.55 15.92 1.34
N ARG A 41 8.84 17.02 2.05
CA ARG A 41 9.17 18.31 1.42
C ARG A 41 10.44 18.25 0.57
N GLU A 42 11.43 17.45 0.97
CA GLU A 42 12.63 17.22 0.18
C GLU A 42 12.28 16.50 -1.14
N LEU A 43 11.48 15.44 -1.07
CA LEU A 43 11.00 14.68 -2.23
C LEU A 43 10.15 15.54 -3.18
N GLU A 44 9.23 16.34 -2.63
CA GLU A 44 8.41 17.27 -3.45
C GLU A 44 9.25 18.28 -4.23
N ARG A 45 10.35 18.79 -3.66
CA ARG A 45 11.28 19.69 -4.36
C ARG A 45 12.00 18.99 -5.51
N GLU A 46 12.17 17.68 -5.44
CA GLU A 46 12.72 16.84 -6.49
C GLU A 46 11.67 16.38 -7.51
N GLY A 47 10.41 16.80 -7.34
CA GLY A 47 9.28 16.39 -8.19
C GLY A 47 8.75 15.01 -7.91
N ALA A 48 9.08 14.43 -6.75
CA ALA A 48 8.61 13.10 -6.35
C ALA A 48 7.37 13.20 -5.45
N MET A 49 6.53 12.17 -5.50
CA MET A 49 5.38 11.99 -4.61
C MET A 49 5.76 11.12 -3.42
N ALA A 50 5.04 11.27 -2.31
CA ALA A 50 5.24 10.46 -1.12
C ALA A 50 3.95 9.77 -0.66
N THR A 51 4.10 8.56 -0.11
CA THR A 51 3.02 7.87 0.60
C THR A 51 3.41 7.66 2.04
N LEU A 52 2.57 8.11 2.97
CA LEU A 52 2.76 7.99 4.42
C LEU A 52 1.94 6.83 4.95
N ASP A 53 2.55 6.00 5.80
CA ASP A 53 1.91 4.88 6.47
C ASP A 53 2.18 4.96 7.98
N ILE A 54 1.15 4.67 8.79
CA ILE A 54 1.30 4.48 10.23
C ILE A 54 1.50 2.99 10.46
N LEU A 55 2.71 2.60 10.88
CA LEU A 55 3.04 1.20 11.10
C LEU A 55 2.09 0.55 12.10
N GLY A 56 1.50 -0.55 11.71
CA GLY A 56 0.60 -1.38 12.51
C GLY A 56 -0.26 -2.26 11.63
N GLU A 57 -0.46 -3.49 12.07
CA GLU A 57 -1.32 -4.48 11.44
C GLU A 57 -1.74 -5.52 12.48
N PHE A 58 -2.76 -6.34 12.20
CA PHE A 58 -3.21 -7.44 13.05
C PHE A 58 -3.50 -7.02 14.51
N ILE A 59 -4.28 -5.96 14.66
CA ILE A 59 -4.74 -5.48 15.96
C ILE A 59 -5.64 -6.51 16.66
N SER A 60 -5.76 -6.42 17.99
CA SER A 60 -6.50 -7.36 18.81
C SER A 60 -7.80 -6.80 19.40
N SER A 61 -8.09 -5.51 19.20
CA SER A 61 -9.33 -4.90 19.69
C SER A 61 -9.86 -3.78 18.78
N LEU A 62 -11.16 -3.52 18.87
CA LEU A 62 -11.80 -2.45 18.11
C LEU A 62 -11.40 -1.06 18.63
N GLU A 63 -11.03 -0.92 19.89
CA GLU A 63 -10.49 0.32 20.46
C GLU A 63 -9.18 0.71 19.78
N GLN A 64 -8.34 -0.27 19.43
CA GLN A 64 -7.12 -0.04 18.66
C GLN A 64 -7.45 0.41 17.23
N ALA A 65 -8.47 -0.20 16.58
CA ALA A 65 -8.94 0.23 15.27
C ALA A 65 -9.40 1.69 15.26
N ASP A 66 -10.15 2.07 16.29
CA ASP A 66 -10.64 3.44 16.44
C ASP A 66 -9.49 4.43 16.73
N ALA A 67 -8.51 4.01 17.53
CA ALA A 67 -7.31 4.82 17.78
C ALA A 67 -6.49 5.03 16.50
N ASN A 68 -6.29 3.97 15.71
CA ASN A 68 -5.63 4.04 14.41
C ASN A 68 -6.39 4.96 13.45
N THR A 69 -7.73 4.85 13.42
CA THR A 69 -8.57 5.73 12.59
C THR A 69 -8.35 7.20 12.94
N ARG A 70 -8.35 7.55 14.23
CA ARG A 70 -8.07 8.92 14.69
C ARG A 70 -6.68 9.37 14.27
N ALA A 71 -5.67 8.52 14.44
CA ALA A 71 -4.29 8.83 14.08
C ALA A 71 -4.13 9.11 12.58
N TYR A 72 -4.78 8.31 11.72
CA TYR A 72 -4.79 8.53 10.27
C TYR A 72 -5.56 9.79 9.87
N VAL A 73 -6.71 10.08 10.49
CA VAL A 73 -7.46 11.32 10.26
C VAL A 73 -6.62 12.54 10.63
N ASP A 74 -5.92 12.48 11.75
CA ASP A 74 -5.00 13.54 12.18
C ASP A 74 -3.81 13.69 11.23
N LEU A 75 -3.25 12.58 10.73
CA LEU A 75 -2.19 12.59 9.73
C LEU A 75 -2.64 13.29 8.45
N VAL A 76 -3.81 12.93 7.91
CA VAL A 76 -4.38 13.54 6.69
C VAL A 76 -4.60 15.05 6.88
N ARG A 77 -5.13 15.47 8.02
CA ARG A 77 -5.33 16.89 8.34
C ARG A 77 -4.01 17.65 8.41
N GLN A 78 -2.99 17.04 9.00
CA GLN A 78 -1.65 17.65 9.10
C GLN A 78 -0.96 17.74 7.76
N VAL A 79 -1.05 16.70 6.90
CA VAL A 79 -0.54 16.74 5.52
C VAL A 79 -1.14 17.95 4.79
N ALA A 80 -2.44 18.19 4.93
CA ALA A 80 -3.11 19.35 4.33
C ALA A 80 -2.67 20.68 4.96
N ALA A 81 -2.57 20.76 6.30
CA ALA A 81 -2.13 21.96 7.01
C ALA A 81 -0.69 22.36 6.64
N GLU A 82 0.19 21.38 6.45
CA GLU A 82 1.58 21.54 6.03
C GLU A 82 1.72 21.78 4.51
N ARG A 83 0.60 21.74 3.76
CA ARG A 83 0.55 21.94 2.30
C ARG A 83 1.42 20.96 1.52
N LEU A 84 1.52 19.72 1.99
CA LEU A 84 2.25 18.64 1.30
C LEU A 84 1.35 18.06 0.20
N ALA A 85 1.34 18.73 -0.96
CA ALA A 85 0.38 18.48 -2.04
C ALA A 85 0.58 17.11 -2.72
N GLU A 86 1.83 16.64 -2.75
CA GLU A 86 2.22 15.37 -3.38
C GLU A 86 2.27 14.19 -2.38
N ALA A 87 1.78 14.42 -1.13
CA ALA A 87 1.70 13.37 -0.12
C ALA A 87 0.30 12.76 -0.05
N ASN A 88 0.26 11.43 0.06
CA ASN A 88 -0.96 10.69 0.35
C ASN A 88 -0.72 9.69 1.50
N VAL A 89 -1.77 9.01 1.95
CA VAL A 89 -1.65 7.99 2.98
C VAL A 89 -1.97 6.61 2.44
N SER A 90 -1.27 5.60 2.97
CA SER A 90 -1.60 4.21 2.74
C SER A 90 -1.98 3.53 4.06
N VAL A 91 -2.90 2.57 4.00
CA VAL A 91 -3.50 1.96 5.19
C VAL A 91 -3.76 0.49 4.98
N LYS A 92 -3.44 -0.33 5.99
CA LYS A 92 -3.80 -1.74 6.06
C LYS A 92 -5.14 -1.91 6.75
N LEU A 93 -6.04 -2.68 6.15
CA LEU A 93 -7.38 -2.85 6.71
C LEU A 93 -7.39 -3.67 7.99
N THR A 94 -6.40 -4.56 8.21
CA THR A 94 -6.26 -5.27 9.48
C THR A 94 -5.99 -4.31 10.64
N ALA A 95 -5.28 -3.20 10.41
CA ALA A 95 -5.11 -2.13 11.39
C ALA A 95 -6.39 -1.32 11.65
N MET A 96 -7.37 -1.38 10.72
CA MET A 96 -8.66 -0.70 10.83
C MET A 96 -9.78 -1.61 11.34
N GLY A 97 -9.44 -2.86 11.73
CA GLY A 97 -10.36 -3.83 12.34
C GLY A 97 -10.96 -4.86 11.39
N LEU A 98 -10.41 -5.05 10.18
CA LEU A 98 -10.98 -5.94 9.15
C LEU A 98 -11.27 -7.36 9.65
N LEU A 99 -10.34 -7.94 10.42
CA LEU A 99 -10.45 -9.31 10.93
C LEU A 99 -11.31 -9.43 12.21
N LEU A 100 -11.64 -8.30 12.84
CA LEU A 100 -12.45 -8.26 14.06
C LEU A 100 -13.93 -7.99 13.74
N ASP A 101 -14.17 -6.94 12.96
CA ASP A 101 -15.51 -6.52 12.53
C ASP A 101 -15.40 -5.76 11.20
N ARG A 102 -15.84 -6.40 10.13
CA ARG A 102 -15.82 -5.83 8.78
C ARG A 102 -16.68 -4.57 8.66
N THR A 103 -17.81 -4.51 9.36
CA THR A 103 -18.70 -3.34 9.35
C THR A 103 -18.01 -2.15 10.02
N ARG A 104 -17.39 -2.38 11.17
CA ARG A 104 -16.61 -1.36 11.87
C ARG A 104 -15.42 -0.89 11.04
N CYS A 105 -14.70 -1.82 10.40
CA CYS A 105 -13.61 -1.47 9.48
C CYS A 105 -14.10 -0.55 8.36
N LEU A 106 -15.22 -0.84 7.71
CA LEU A 106 -15.81 0.01 6.67
C LEU A 106 -16.18 1.40 7.22
N LEU A 107 -16.74 1.51 8.42
CA LEU A 107 -17.05 2.79 9.07
C LEU A 107 -15.78 3.61 9.36
N ASN A 108 -14.75 2.94 9.85
CA ASN A 108 -13.44 3.54 10.11
C ASN A 108 -12.83 4.07 8.81
N MET A 109 -12.85 3.27 7.75
CA MET A 109 -12.36 3.68 6.43
C MET A 109 -13.17 4.82 5.82
N ARG A 110 -14.52 4.83 5.94
CA ARG A 110 -15.35 5.97 5.53
C ARG A 110 -14.94 7.26 6.23
N THR A 111 -14.67 7.17 7.54
CA THR A 111 -14.22 8.32 8.34
C THR A 111 -12.90 8.88 7.81
N LEU A 112 -11.94 8.00 7.55
CA LEU A 112 -10.65 8.38 7.00
C LEU A 112 -10.75 8.98 5.59
N VAL A 113 -11.44 8.28 4.66
CA VAL A 113 -11.56 8.73 3.26
C VAL A 113 -12.35 10.04 3.16
N ARG A 114 -13.36 10.23 4.02
CA ARG A 114 -14.10 11.51 4.11
C ARG A 114 -13.18 12.65 4.56
N ALA A 115 -12.34 12.41 5.58
CA ALA A 115 -11.36 13.40 6.01
C ALA A 115 -10.37 13.77 4.90
N ALA A 116 -9.88 12.77 4.16
CA ALA A 116 -9.03 12.99 3.00
C ALA A 116 -9.76 13.77 1.88
N ALA A 117 -11.01 13.43 1.58
CA ALA A 117 -11.79 14.11 0.55
C ALA A 117 -11.99 15.61 0.84
N VAL A 118 -12.23 15.98 2.10
CA VAL A 118 -12.36 17.40 2.54
C VAL A 118 -11.09 18.20 2.28
N THR A 119 -9.93 17.56 2.38
CA THR A 119 -8.61 18.20 2.18
C THR A 119 -8.03 17.96 0.78
N ASN A 120 -8.83 17.49 -0.15
CA ASN A 120 -8.42 17.09 -1.51
C ASN A 120 -7.36 15.95 -1.52
N GLY A 121 -7.20 15.23 -0.41
CA GLY A 121 -6.25 14.14 -0.25
C GLY A 121 -6.72 12.83 -0.87
N PHE A 122 -5.86 11.81 -0.76
CA PHE A 122 -6.08 10.47 -1.30
C PHE A 122 -5.68 9.39 -0.29
N VAL A 123 -6.40 8.27 -0.29
CA VAL A 123 -6.13 7.12 0.57
C VAL A 123 -5.85 5.89 -0.28
N ARG A 124 -4.71 5.27 -0.08
CA ARG A 124 -4.35 3.97 -0.66
C ARG A 124 -4.68 2.85 0.32
N ILE A 125 -5.50 1.89 -0.10
CA ILE A 125 -5.74 0.67 0.66
C ILE A 125 -4.68 -0.35 0.26
N ASP A 126 -3.84 -0.75 1.19
CA ASP A 126 -2.84 -1.77 0.95
C ASP A 126 -3.49 -3.16 0.89
N MET A 127 -2.88 -4.06 0.11
CA MET A 127 -3.30 -5.45 0.03
C MET A 127 -2.44 -6.29 0.97
N GLU A 128 -3.09 -7.06 1.80
CA GLU A 128 -2.48 -7.95 2.75
C GLU A 128 -2.51 -9.40 2.25
N ASP A 129 -2.59 -10.40 3.12
CA ASP A 129 -2.65 -11.79 2.72
C ASP A 129 -3.96 -12.15 1.98
N ALA A 130 -3.99 -13.36 1.40
CA ALA A 130 -5.11 -13.77 0.54
C ALA A 130 -6.44 -13.86 1.28
N GLN A 131 -6.46 -14.10 2.59
CA GLN A 131 -7.70 -14.14 3.39
C GLN A 131 -8.38 -12.76 3.46
N CYS A 132 -7.61 -11.68 3.35
CA CYS A 132 -8.11 -10.32 3.39
C CYS A 132 -8.59 -9.81 2.02
N THR A 133 -8.21 -10.47 0.91
CA THR A 133 -8.39 -9.93 -0.45
C THR A 133 -9.84 -9.62 -0.79
N ASP A 134 -10.79 -10.54 -0.59
CA ASP A 134 -12.19 -10.32 -0.92
C ASP A 134 -12.83 -9.19 -0.12
N ALA A 135 -12.54 -9.14 1.17
CA ALA A 135 -13.04 -8.11 2.05
C ALA A 135 -12.45 -6.73 1.68
N THR A 136 -11.16 -6.67 1.39
CA THR A 136 -10.46 -5.47 0.95
C THR A 136 -11.05 -4.92 -0.35
N LEU A 137 -11.22 -5.76 -1.36
CA LEU A 137 -11.81 -5.35 -2.63
C LEU A 137 -13.29 -4.94 -2.47
N GLY A 138 -14.04 -5.58 -1.57
CA GLY A 138 -15.40 -5.19 -1.23
C GLY A 138 -15.48 -3.79 -0.62
N ILE A 139 -14.62 -3.50 0.36
CA ILE A 139 -14.50 -2.18 0.99
C ILE A 139 -14.05 -1.13 -0.03
N TYR A 140 -13.03 -1.44 -0.85
CA TYR A 140 -12.57 -0.55 -1.91
C TYR A 140 -13.70 -0.17 -2.88
N ARG A 141 -14.47 -1.14 -3.39
CA ARG A 141 -15.59 -0.87 -4.30
C ARG A 141 -16.64 0.06 -3.67
N THR A 142 -16.98 -0.17 -2.41
CA THR A 142 -17.92 0.66 -1.67
C THR A 142 -17.40 2.10 -1.53
N LEU A 143 -16.16 2.26 -1.06
CA LEU A 143 -15.57 3.58 -0.85
C LEU A 143 -15.32 4.34 -2.16
N ARG A 144 -14.93 3.64 -3.22
CA ARG A 144 -14.74 4.25 -4.55
C ARG A 144 -16.05 4.82 -5.10
N ALA A 145 -17.16 4.13 -4.90
CA ALA A 145 -18.48 4.63 -5.30
C ALA A 145 -18.93 5.84 -4.46
N GLU A 146 -18.62 5.84 -3.15
CA GLU A 146 -18.98 6.94 -2.24
C GLU A 146 -18.06 8.18 -2.40
N PHE A 147 -16.80 7.96 -2.75
CA PHE A 147 -15.76 9.00 -2.83
C PHE A 147 -14.94 8.87 -4.13
N PRO A 148 -15.52 9.20 -5.30
CA PRO A 148 -14.84 9.07 -6.58
C PRO A 148 -13.49 9.80 -6.60
N GLY A 149 -12.44 9.13 -7.09
CA GLY A 149 -11.10 9.70 -7.19
C GLY A 149 -10.32 9.88 -5.87
N ARG A 150 -10.87 9.45 -4.72
CA ARG A 150 -10.24 9.66 -3.40
C ARG A 150 -9.65 8.42 -2.77
N VAL A 151 -9.88 7.25 -3.37
CA VAL A 151 -9.39 5.98 -2.84
C VAL A 151 -8.87 5.09 -3.96
N GLY A 152 -7.80 4.37 -3.66
CA GLY A 152 -7.24 3.35 -4.53
C GLY A 152 -6.88 2.09 -3.74
N VAL A 153 -6.58 1.00 -4.45
CA VAL A 153 -6.24 -0.28 -3.83
C VAL A 153 -4.96 -0.86 -4.43
N VAL A 154 -4.25 -1.64 -3.64
CA VAL A 154 -3.08 -2.40 -4.10
C VAL A 154 -3.52 -3.76 -4.62
N LEU A 155 -2.92 -4.21 -5.74
CA LEU A 155 -3.06 -5.56 -6.26
C LEU A 155 -1.69 -6.23 -6.34
N GLN A 156 -1.68 -7.55 -6.17
CA GLN A 156 -0.46 -8.33 -6.08
C GLN A 156 -0.34 -9.28 -7.29
N ALA A 157 0.68 -9.08 -8.12
CA ALA A 157 0.90 -9.90 -9.32
C ALA A 157 1.11 -11.39 -9.03
N ARG A 158 1.51 -11.76 -7.81
CA ARG A 158 1.64 -13.17 -7.46
C ARG A 158 0.32 -13.92 -7.30
N LEU A 159 -0.79 -13.24 -6.99
CA LEU A 159 -2.10 -13.88 -6.87
C LEU A 159 -2.65 -14.25 -8.26
N ARG A 160 -3.15 -15.48 -8.40
CA ARG A 160 -3.70 -15.96 -9.68
C ARG A 160 -4.96 -15.20 -10.11
N ARG A 161 -5.71 -14.69 -9.14
CA ARG A 161 -6.94 -13.93 -9.34
C ARG A 161 -6.74 -12.48 -9.81
N THR A 162 -5.50 -11.96 -9.80
CA THR A 162 -5.24 -10.53 -10.04
C THR A 162 -5.81 -10.03 -11.36
N MET A 163 -5.79 -10.84 -12.43
CA MET A 163 -6.40 -10.46 -13.70
C MET A 163 -7.92 -10.31 -13.58
N ASP A 164 -8.59 -11.26 -12.93
CA ASP A 164 -10.04 -11.21 -12.70
C ASP A 164 -10.42 -10.02 -11.82
N ASP A 165 -9.61 -9.71 -10.81
CA ASP A 165 -9.83 -8.56 -9.91
C ASP A 165 -9.71 -7.22 -10.66
N ILE A 166 -8.77 -7.10 -11.60
CA ILE A 166 -8.65 -5.94 -12.49
C ILE A 166 -9.90 -5.83 -13.37
N ASP A 167 -10.33 -6.95 -13.97
CA ASP A 167 -11.47 -6.98 -14.87
C ASP A 167 -12.80 -6.72 -14.16
N ALA A 168 -12.92 -7.09 -12.90
CA ALA A 168 -14.08 -6.81 -12.07
C ALA A 168 -14.20 -5.33 -11.62
N ALA A 169 -13.15 -4.52 -11.78
CA ALA A 169 -13.17 -3.10 -11.44
C ALA A 169 -13.80 -2.27 -12.58
N THR A 170 -15.10 -2.44 -12.78
CA THR A 170 -15.89 -1.75 -13.81
C THR A 170 -16.29 -0.32 -13.40
N GLY A 171 -16.79 0.47 -14.33
CA GLY A 171 -17.27 1.84 -14.11
C GLY A 171 -16.16 2.89 -14.28
N GLU A 172 -16.12 3.88 -13.39
CA GLU A 172 -15.10 4.94 -13.35
C GLU A 172 -13.68 4.34 -13.40
N PRO A 173 -12.69 5.03 -14.00
CA PRO A 173 -11.32 4.55 -14.03
C PRO A 173 -10.81 4.22 -12.62
N ALA A 174 -10.28 3.02 -12.46
CA ALA A 174 -9.76 2.56 -11.17
C ALA A 174 -8.41 3.22 -10.86
N ASN A 175 -8.08 3.32 -9.59
CA ASN A 175 -6.76 3.73 -9.14
C ASN A 175 -6.11 2.54 -8.40
N PHE A 176 -5.11 1.95 -9.04
CA PHE A 176 -4.39 0.79 -8.53
C PHE A 176 -2.95 1.15 -8.14
N ARG A 177 -2.38 0.36 -7.24
CA ARG A 177 -0.94 0.18 -7.10
C ARG A 177 -0.66 -1.29 -7.37
N LEU A 178 0.25 -1.57 -8.28
CA LEU A 178 0.64 -2.95 -8.60
C LEU A 178 1.98 -3.27 -7.96
N CYS A 179 2.02 -4.33 -7.16
CA CYS A 179 3.25 -4.89 -6.60
C CYS A 179 3.37 -6.39 -6.94
N LYS A 180 4.57 -6.97 -6.73
CA LYS A 180 4.75 -8.42 -6.88
C LYS A 180 3.98 -9.21 -5.81
N GLY A 181 3.90 -8.70 -4.61
CA GLY A 181 3.37 -9.36 -3.42
C GLY A 181 4.46 -10.04 -2.59
N ILE A 182 4.35 -9.99 -1.27
CA ILE A 182 5.34 -10.53 -0.32
C ILE A 182 4.83 -11.71 0.50
N TYR A 183 3.53 -11.84 0.68
CA TYR A 183 2.94 -12.88 1.53
C TYR A 183 3.17 -14.27 0.94
N LEU A 184 3.50 -15.23 1.81
CA LEU A 184 3.68 -16.62 1.43
C LEU A 184 2.30 -17.29 1.32
N GLU A 185 1.86 -17.50 0.10
CA GLU A 185 0.56 -18.05 -0.20
C GLU A 185 0.64 -19.46 -0.78
N PRO A 186 -0.38 -20.32 -0.60
CA PRO A 186 -0.45 -21.64 -1.21
C PRO A 186 -0.38 -21.57 -2.75
N ARG A 187 0.30 -22.55 -3.39
CA ARG A 187 0.41 -22.64 -4.86
C ARG A 187 -0.94 -22.69 -5.58
N ALA A 188 -1.98 -23.16 -4.91
CA ALA A 188 -3.32 -23.19 -5.48
C ALA A 188 -3.86 -21.79 -5.84
N ILE A 189 -3.46 -20.75 -5.08
CA ILE A 189 -3.96 -19.39 -5.23
C ILE A 189 -2.89 -18.38 -5.65
N ALA A 190 -1.61 -18.77 -5.61
CA ALA A 190 -0.51 -17.87 -5.96
C ALA A 190 0.56 -18.54 -6.83
N TYR A 191 1.22 -17.74 -7.65
CA TYR A 191 2.44 -18.13 -8.32
C TYR A 191 3.61 -18.07 -7.32
N THR A 192 4.52 -19.06 -7.41
CA THR A 192 5.71 -19.15 -6.56
C THR A 192 7.01 -18.96 -7.33
N ASP A 193 6.96 -19.15 -8.64
CA ASP A 193 8.09 -18.93 -9.54
C ASP A 193 8.27 -17.42 -9.80
N PRO A 194 9.47 -16.85 -9.55
CA PRO A 194 9.71 -15.42 -9.74
C PRO A 194 9.51 -14.95 -11.20
N GLU A 195 9.82 -15.78 -12.19
CA GLU A 195 9.65 -15.40 -13.60
C GLU A 195 8.16 -15.37 -13.98
N ILE A 196 7.36 -16.30 -13.46
CA ILE A 196 5.91 -16.28 -13.67
C ILE A 196 5.29 -15.04 -12.96
N ILE A 197 5.77 -14.70 -11.76
CA ILE A 197 5.30 -13.50 -11.06
C ILE A 197 5.64 -12.23 -11.86
N ARG A 198 6.84 -12.13 -12.47
CA ARG A 198 7.22 -11.03 -13.35
C ARG A 198 6.35 -10.97 -14.59
N ALA A 199 6.16 -12.10 -15.28
CA ALA A 199 5.29 -12.17 -16.46
C ALA A 199 3.86 -11.72 -16.14
N ASN A 200 3.30 -12.20 -15.01
CA ASN A 200 1.96 -11.80 -14.58
C ASN A 200 1.90 -10.32 -14.15
N PHE A 201 2.99 -9.75 -13.62
CA PHE A 201 3.07 -8.32 -13.31
C PHE A 201 2.95 -7.49 -14.60
N THR A 202 3.73 -7.82 -15.64
CA THR A 202 3.67 -7.13 -16.94
C THR A 202 2.28 -7.28 -17.59
N LEU A 203 1.70 -8.47 -17.55
CA LEU A 203 0.35 -8.72 -18.08
C LEU A 203 -0.72 -7.90 -17.32
N ALA A 204 -0.66 -7.89 -15.99
CA ALA A 204 -1.57 -7.11 -15.16
C ALA A 204 -1.43 -5.60 -15.41
N LEU A 205 -0.18 -5.10 -15.54
CA LEU A 205 0.08 -3.70 -15.85
C LEU A 205 -0.51 -3.30 -17.20
N THR A 206 -0.28 -4.11 -18.24
CA THR A 206 -0.89 -3.92 -19.57
C THR A 206 -2.41 -3.84 -19.47
N ARG A 207 -3.03 -4.80 -18.77
CA ARG A 207 -4.48 -4.84 -18.60
C ARG A 207 -5.01 -3.60 -17.88
N MET A 208 -4.31 -3.12 -16.85
CA MET A 208 -4.69 -1.89 -16.14
C MET A 208 -4.66 -0.67 -17.05
N PHE A 209 -3.65 -0.54 -17.93
CA PHE A 209 -3.56 0.56 -18.91
C PHE A 209 -4.64 0.47 -19.98
N GLU A 210 -4.92 -0.73 -20.53
CA GLU A 210 -6.04 -0.96 -21.45
C GLU A 210 -7.38 -0.48 -20.86
N ARG A 211 -7.54 -0.62 -19.53
CA ARG A 211 -8.73 -0.15 -18.80
C ARG A 211 -8.64 1.29 -18.35
N LYS A 212 -7.64 2.04 -18.79
CA LYS A 212 -7.42 3.46 -18.44
C LYS A 212 -7.32 3.71 -16.92
N ALA A 213 -6.87 2.71 -16.16
CA ALA A 213 -6.65 2.86 -14.74
C ALA A 213 -5.41 3.72 -14.48
N TYR A 214 -5.42 4.52 -13.40
CA TYR A 214 -4.18 5.04 -12.83
C TYR A 214 -3.43 3.92 -12.16
N VAL A 215 -2.12 3.79 -12.41
CA VAL A 215 -1.30 2.72 -11.83
C VAL A 215 -0.06 3.25 -11.15
N GLY A 216 0.03 3.09 -9.83
CA GLY A 216 1.29 3.21 -9.10
C GLY A 216 2.09 1.92 -9.28
N ILE A 217 3.26 2.00 -9.92
CA ILE A 217 4.13 0.85 -10.22
C ILE A 217 5.08 0.64 -9.04
N ALA A 218 4.77 -0.36 -8.18
CA ALA A 218 5.49 -0.58 -6.92
C ALA A 218 6.50 -1.74 -7.05
N THR A 219 7.65 -1.46 -7.63
CA THR A 219 8.74 -2.44 -7.79
C THR A 219 10.11 -1.77 -7.85
N HIS A 220 11.15 -2.47 -7.34
CA HIS A 220 12.57 -2.15 -7.56
C HIS A 220 13.24 -3.16 -8.52
N ASP A 221 12.45 -4.01 -9.17
CA ASP A 221 12.93 -4.99 -10.13
C ASP A 221 13.18 -4.28 -11.47
N GLU A 222 14.45 -4.11 -11.85
CA GLU A 222 14.85 -3.37 -13.05
C GLU A 222 14.17 -3.87 -14.33
N ARG A 223 13.96 -5.18 -14.46
CA ARG A 223 13.23 -5.74 -15.61
C ARG A 223 11.78 -5.24 -15.66
N LEU A 224 11.11 -5.19 -14.52
CA LEU A 224 9.73 -4.70 -14.43
C LEU A 224 9.66 -3.18 -14.61
N VAL A 225 10.66 -2.44 -14.12
CA VAL A 225 10.76 -0.99 -14.39
C VAL A 225 10.94 -0.76 -15.89
N TRP A 226 11.82 -1.52 -16.55
CA TRP A 226 12.02 -1.45 -18.00
C TRP A 226 10.74 -1.77 -18.78
N GLU A 227 10.05 -2.88 -18.44
CA GLU A 227 8.79 -3.24 -19.09
C GLU A 227 7.72 -2.15 -18.87
N ALA A 228 7.64 -1.57 -17.69
CA ALA A 228 6.71 -0.48 -17.40
C ALA A 228 6.97 0.75 -18.29
N LEU A 229 8.26 1.15 -18.44
CA LEU A 229 8.64 2.28 -19.32
C LEU A 229 8.33 2.03 -20.80
N ARG A 230 8.26 0.78 -21.23
CA ARG A 230 7.86 0.42 -22.61
C ARG A 230 6.35 0.47 -22.84
N LEU A 231 5.56 0.40 -21.78
CA LEU A 231 4.09 0.39 -21.87
C LEU A 231 3.48 1.80 -21.74
N VAL A 232 4.25 2.77 -21.23
CA VAL A 232 3.87 4.18 -21.09
C VAL A 232 4.32 4.96 -22.32
#